data_2815aac00b2a2f9430e0d5b78e41a7b4
#
_entry.id   2815aac00b2a2f9430e0d5b78e41a7b4
#
_cell.length_a   1.000
_cell.length_b   1.000
_cell.length_c   1.000
_cell.angle_alpha   90.00
_cell.angle_beta   90.00
_cell.angle_gamma   90.00
#
_symmetry.space_group_name_H-M   'P 1'
#
loop_
_entity.id
_entity.type
_entity.pdbx_description
1 polymer ?
#
loop_
_entity_poly.entity_id
_entity_poly.type
_entity_poly.pdbx_seq_one_letter_code
_entity_poly.pdbx_strand_id
1 'polypeptide(L)'
;MNYTGAIFDMDGVLFDTERIYQQTWHELAEEHGIKLGGGFLKAITGTNGERMRRVVEEYYQVSDGAAVAEECMKRMQEKLSECVPVKDGVREILAFFREQGVRMAVASSSSLRQIEANLAGAGIRAYFEAVVSGTEVERGKPAPDIFLRAAEQIGCRPEECFVFEDSENGVRAGHGAGCITVMIPDLIEPSDQVRPYCSWICRDFFEVRERVNTNVLS
;
A
#
# COMPACT_ATOMS: atom_id res chain seq x y z
N MET A 1 16.89 -7.49 -17.73
CA MET A 1 15.65 -8.13 -17.20
C MET A 1 14.52 -7.89 -18.19
N ASN A 2 13.80 -8.95 -18.61
CA ASN A 2 12.58 -8.75 -19.40
C ASN A 2 11.42 -8.61 -18.41
N TYR A 3 10.75 -7.46 -18.41
CA TYR A 3 9.52 -7.22 -17.65
C TYR A 3 8.46 -6.67 -18.60
N THR A 4 7.24 -7.11 -18.42
CA THR A 4 6.09 -6.75 -19.25
C THR A 4 4.93 -6.20 -18.42
N GLY A 5 4.97 -6.42 -17.08
CA GLY A 5 3.95 -6.01 -16.13
C GLY A 5 4.52 -5.28 -14.91
N ALA A 6 3.68 -4.45 -14.30
CA ALA A 6 3.95 -3.79 -13.03
C ALA A 6 2.68 -3.76 -12.19
N ILE A 7 2.74 -4.32 -10.98
CA ILE A 7 1.62 -4.44 -10.06
C ILE A 7 1.95 -3.63 -8.81
N PHE A 8 1.08 -2.72 -8.45
CA PHE A 8 1.28 -1.80 -7.34
C PHE A 8 0.33 -2.14 -6.21
N ASP A 9 0.85 -2.25 -4.99
CA ASP A 9 -0.02 -2.05 -3.83
C ASP A 9 -0.50 -0.60 -3.80
N MET A 10 -1.51 -0.31 -3.00
CA MET A 10 -2.13 1.00 -2.97
C MET A 10 -1.64 1.84 -1.78
N ASP A 11 -1.93 1.36 -0.57
CA ASP A 11 -1.69 2.09 0.65
C ASP A 11 -0.20 2.01 1.04
N GLY A 12 0.45 3.15 1.27
CA GLY A 12 1.90 3.18 1.53
C GLY A 12 2.78 3.09 0.27
N VAL A 13 2.22 2.70 -0.90
CA VAL A 13 2.93 2.60 -2.18
C VAL A 13 2.52 3.70 -3.15
N LEU A 14 1.26 3.73 -3.56
CA LEU A 14 0.72 4.78 -4.44
C LEU A 14 0.31 6.02 -3.67
N PHE A 15 -0.23 5.83 -2.47
CA PHE A 15 -0.79 6.89 -1.65
C PHE A 15 -0.15 6.95 -0.27
N ASP A 16 0.06 8.17 0.22
CA ASP A 16 0.50 8.47 1.59
C ASP A 16 -0.71 8.47 2.55
N THR A 17 -1.47 7.37 2.54
CA THR A 17 -2.67 7.20 3.36
C THR A 17 -2.33 7.06 4.82
N GLU A 18 -1.19 6.50 5.14
CA GLU A 18 -0.73 6.30 6.51
C GLU A 18 -0.48 7.64 7.22
N ARG A 19 0.02 8.64 6.51
CA ARG A 19 0.17 10.00 7.05
C ARG A 19 -1.19 10.60 7.43
N ILE A 20 -2.21 10.42 6.59
CA ILE A 20 -3.58 10.87 6.89
C ILE A 20 -4.13 10.12 8.11
N TYR A 21 -3.89 8.81 8.18
CA TYR A 21 -4.29 7.98 9.31
C TYR A 21 -3.67 8.47 10.62
N GLN A 22 -2.36 8.66 10.66
CA GLN A 22 -1.65 9.17 11.84
C GLN A 22 -2.13 10.57 12.26
N GLN A 23 -2.26 11.46 11.29
CA GLN A 23 -2.75 12.82 11.54
C GLN A 23 -4.16 12.80 12.11
N THR A 24 -5.05 11.96 11.59
CA THR A 24 -6.43 11.86 12.07
C THR A 24 -6.51 11.36 13.51
N TRP A 25 -5.68 10.39 13.89
CA TRP A 25 -5.57 9.95 15.28
C TRP A 25 -5.11 11.06 16.21
N HIS A 26 -4.11 11.85 15.81
CA HIS A 26 -3.61 12.96 16.63
C HIS A 26 -4.66 14.06 16.80
N GLU A 27 -5.34 14.47 15.73
CA GLU A 27 -6.40 15.47 15.79
C GLU A 27 -7.54 15.02 16.72
N LEU A 28 -7.98 13.76 16.57
CA LEU A 28 -9.02 13.21 17.43
C LEU A 28 -8.61 13.15 18.90
N ALA A 29 -7.35 12.83 19.18
CA ALA A 29 -6.82 12.83 20.54
C ALA A 29 -6.78 14.24 21.14
N GLU A 30 -6.39 15.24 20.36
CA GLU A 30 -6.39 16.66 20.81
C GLU A 30 -7.79 17.12 21.16
N GLU A 31 -8.81 16.76 20.37
CA GLU A 31 -10.22 17.07 20.66
C GLU A 31 -10.70 16.43 21.97
N HIS A 32 -10.21 15.24 22.28
CA HIS A 32 -10.47 14.57 23.57
C HIS A 32 -9.60 15.08 24.72
N GLY A 33 -8.73 16.06 24.49
CA GLY A 33 -7.79 16.57 25.49
C GLY A 33 -6.68 15.57 25.86
N ILE A 34 -6.41 14.61 24.98
CA ILE A 34 -5.46 13.51 25.19
C ILE A 34 -4.17 13.81 24.45
N LYS A 35 -3.06 13.61 25.12
CA LYS A 35 -1.74 13.66 24.50
C LYS A 35 -1.25 12.24 24.23
N LEU A 36 -1.31 11.81 22.97
CA LEU A 36 -0.81 10.49 22.56
C LEU A 36 0.70 10.41 22.77
N GLY A 37 1.13 9.38 23.48
CA GLY A 37 2.55 9.06 23.67
C GLY A 37 3.17 8.46 22.40
N GLY A 38 4.49 8.54 22.26
CA GLY A 38 5.23 8.06 21.09
C GLY A 38 5.12 6.56 20.77
N GLY A 39 4.48 5.76 21.64
CA GLY A 39 4.22 4.34 21.39
C GLY A 39 2.90 4.05 20.69
N PHE A 40 1.97 5.02 20.63
CA PHE A 40 0.63 4.80 20.10
C PHE A 40 0.64 4.36 18.62
N LEU A 41 1.31 5.12 17.78
CA LEU A 41 1.36 4.82 16.36
C LEU A 41 1.90 3.42 16.08
N LYS A 42 2.96 3.02 16.79
CA LYS A 42 3.52 1.66 16.68
C LYS A 42 2.52 0.59 17.17
N ALA A 43 1.73 0.89 18.19
CA ALA A 43 0.76 -0.05 18.75
C ALA A 43 -0.48 -0.21 17.86
N ILE A 44 -0.92 0.88 17.19
CA ILE A 44 -2.15 0.92 16.38
C ILE A 44 -1.93 0.47 14.93
N THR A 45 -0.73 0.71 14.36
CA THR A 45 -0.43 0.36 12.97
C THR A 45 -0.60 -1.13 12.70
N GLY A 46 -1.32 -1.46 11.64
CA GLY A 46 -1.62 -2.83 11.23
C GLY A 46 -2.59 -3.58 12.15
N THR A 47 -3.24 -2.89 13.10
CA THR A 47 -4.29 -3.49 13.94
C THR A 47 -5.67 -3.34 13.30
N ASN A 48 -6.57 -4.24 13.67
CA ASN A 48 -7.99 -4.17 13.31
C ASN A 48 -8.86 -4.81 14.42
N GLY A 49 -10.17 -4.63 14.30
CA GLY A 49 -11.15 -5.26 15.17
C GLY A 49 -10.85 -5.11 16.66
N GLU A 50 -10.89 -6.20 17.40
CA GLU A 50 -10.72 -6.25 18.86
C GLU A 50 -9.35 -5.73 19.33
N ARG A 51 -8.29 -5.97 18.54
CA ARG A 51 -6.95 -5.47 18.90
C ARG A 51 -6.88 -3.95 18.78
N MET A 52 -7.42 -3.39 17.70
CA MET A 52 -7.50 -1.94 17.52
C MET A 52 -8.28 -1.29 18.66
N ARG A 53 -9.46 -1.85 19.00
CA ARG A 53 -10.30 -1.37 20.11
C ARG A 53 -9.51 -1.26 21.40
N ARG A 54 -8.79 -2.33 21.80
CA ARG A 54 -7.99 -2.33 23.03
C ARG A 54 -6.87 -1.30 23.05
N VAL A 55 -6.18 -1.14 21.94
CA VAL A 55 -5.12 -0.11 21.83
C VAL A 55 -5.74 1.28 22.00
N VAL A 56 -6.88 1.55 21.40
CA VAL A 56 -7.57 2.83 21.54
C VAL A 56 -8.04 3.03 22.98
N GLU A 57 -8.66 2.05 23.62
CA GLU A 57 -9.08 2.12 25.03
C GLU A 57 -7.92 2.47 25.96
N GLU A 58 -6.76 1.82 25.76
CA GLU A 58 -5.56 2.04 26.56
C GLU A 58 -5.01 3.44 26.40
N TYR A 59 -4.80 3.90 25.17
CA TYR A 59 -4.12 5.16 24.90
C TYR A 59 -5.04 6.39 25.01
N TYR A 60 -6.32 6.24 24.66
CA TYR A 60 -7.32 7.30 24.80
C TYR A 60 -7.99 7.33 26.17
N GLN A 61 -7.74 6.31 27.01
CA GLN A 61 -8.34 6.18 28.35
C GLN A 61 -9.89 6.26 28.30
N VAL A 62 -10.48 5.66 27.30
CA VAL A 62 -11.94 5.59 27.09
C VAL A 62 -12.45 4.18 27.32
N SER A 63 -13.74 4.04 27.63
CA SER A 63 -14.40 2.74 27.81
C SER A 63 -14.94 2.15 26.49
N ASP A 64 -15.05 2.96 25.45
CA ASP A 64 -15.53 2.53 24.13
C ASP A 64 -14.50 2.93 23.05
N GLY A 65 -13.47 2.10 22.93
CA GLY A 65 -12.47 2.27 21.89
C GLY A 65 -12.97 2.00 20.48
N ALA A 66 -14.09 1.25 20.36
CA ALA A 66 -14.69 0.96 19.06
C ALA A 66 -15.31 2.24 18.46
N ALA A 67 -16.05 3.01 19.26
CA ALA A 67 -16.64 4.28 18.81
C ALA A 67 -15.58 5.30 18.36
N VAL A 68 -14.47 5.40 19.09
CA VAL A 68 -13.35 6.30 18.74
C VAL A 68 -12.66 5.81 17.45
N ALA A 69 -12.47 4.51 17.29
CA ALA A 69 -11.90 3.94 16.07
C ALA A 69 -12.80 4.18 14.86
N GLU A 70 -14.11 4.01 15.00
CA GLU A 70 -15.09 4.27 13.95
C GLU A 70 -15.09 5.75 13.52
N GLU A 71 -15.05 6.66 14.48
CA GLU A 71 -14.96 8.10 14.21
C GLU A 71 -13.66 8.46 13.48
N CYS A 72 -12.53 7.87 13.89
CA CYS A 72 -11.25 8.08 13.20
C CYS A 72 -11.33 7.60 11.75
N MET A 73 -11.85 6.41 11.50
CA MET A 73 -11.97 5.84 10.15
C MET A 73 -12.91 6.67 9.27
N LYS A 74 -14.01 7.18 9.84
CA LYS A 74 -14.95 8.07 9.13
C LYS A 74 -14.25 9.37 8.70
N ARG A 75 -13.56 10.04 9.61
CA ARG A 75 -12.81 11.28 9.30
C ARG A 75 -11.71 11.06 8.27
N MET A 76 -11.00 9.94 8.38
CA MET A 76 -10.01 9.55 7.38
C MET A 76 -10.64 9.40 5.99
N GLN A 77 -11.80 8.74 5.89
CA GLN A 77 -12.51 8.60 4.62
C GLN A 77 -12.96 9.95 4.06
N GLU A 78 -13.46 10.86 4.91
CA GLU A 78 -13.82 12.21 4.52
C GLU A 78 -12.62 12.97 3.94
N LYS A 79 -11.47 12.97 4.63
CA LYS A 79 -10.23 13.58 4.15
C LYS A 79 -9.75 12.98 2.82
N LEU A 80 -9.77 11.66 2.70
CA LEU A 80 -9.36 10.98 1.47
C LEU A 80 -10.34 11.26 0.31
N SER A 81 -11.62 11.51 0.59
CA SER A 81 -12.58 11.91 -0.44
C SER A 81 -12.33 13.31 -0.99
N GLU A 82 -11.74 14.19 -0.21
CA GLU A 82 -11.37 15.55 -0.63
C GLU A 82 -10.03 15.57 -1.39
N CYS A 83 -9.07 14.84 -0.91
CA CYS A 83 -7.74 14.76 -1.51
C CYS A 83 -7.04 13.43 -1.17
N VAL A 84 -6.70 12.66 -2.20
CA VAL A 84 -5.87 11.46 -2.02
C VAL A 84 -4.41 11.85 -2.25
N PRO A 85 -3.55 11.84 -1.23
CA PRO A 85 -2.16 12.23 -1.38
C PRO A 85 -1.39 11.15 -2.14
N VAL A 86 -0.96 11.47 -3.34
CA VAL A 86 -0.10 10.61 -4.16
C VAL A 86 1.34 10.73 -3.67
N LYS A 87 2.02 9.60 -3.44
CA LYS A 87 3.43 9.61 -3.02
C LYS A 87 4.35 10.14 -4.12
N ASP A 88 5.47 10.72 -3.70
CA ASP A 88 6.47 11.29 -4.61
C ASP A 88 7.03 10.22 -5.56
N GLY A 89 7.18 10.56 -6.83
CA GLY A 89 7.69 9.68 -7.88
C GLY A 89 6.66 8.73 -8.49
N VAL A 90 5.44 8.63 -7.92
CA VAL A 90 4.38 7.74 -8.45
C VAL A 90 3.96 8.16 -9.87
N ARG A 91 3.67 9.45 -10.08
CA ARG A 91 3.23 9.92 -11.41
C ARG A 91 4.31 9.72 -12.46
N GLU A 92 5.56 9.91 -12.08
CA GLU A 92 6.73 9.75 -12.92
C GLU A 92 6.97 8.30 -13.31
N ILE A 93 6.84 7.35 -12.36
CA ILE A 93 7.03 5.93 -12.66
C ILE A 93 5.87 5.37 -13.49
N LEU A 94 4.63 5.80 -13.24
CA LEU A 94 3.48 5.40 -14.04
C LEU A 94 3.60 5.89 -15.48
N ALA A 95 4.00 7.15 -15.69
CA ALA A 95 4.26 7.70 -17.02
C ALA A 95 5.38 6.94 -17.73
N PHE A 96 6.49 6.68 -17.01
CA PHE A 96 7.63 5.93 -17.53
C PHE A 96 7.23 4.52 -17.99
N PHE A 97 6.51 3.75 -17.17
CA PHE A 97 6.08 2.40 -17.54
C PHE A 97 5.10 2.41 -18.71
N ARG A 98 4.19 3.38 -18.77
CA ARG A 98 3.29 3.53 -19.92
C ARG A 98 4.04 3.80 -21.21
N GLU A 99 5.05 4.66 -21.20
CA GLU A 99 5.92 4.95 -22.36
C GLU A 99 6.70 3.72 -22.82
N GLN A 100 7.07 2.82 -21.90
CA GLN A 100 7.74 1.56 -22.20
C GLN A 100 6.76 0.44 -22.60
N GLY A 101 5.45 0.69 -22.64
CA GLY A 101 4.44 -0.32 -22.98
C GLY A 101 4.24 -1.37 -21.90
N VAL A 102 4.63 -1.10 -20.66
CA VAL A 102 4.44 -1.99 -19.51
C VAL A 102 2.98 -1.93 -19.07
N ARG A 103 2.35 -3.09 -18.93
CA ARG A 103 0.96 -3.23 -18.48
C ARG A 103 0.90 -3.09 -16.97
N MET A 104 -0.05 -2.32 -16.47
CA MET A 104 -0.09 -1.95 -15.05
C MET A 104 -1.39 -2.39 -14.37
N ALA A 105 -1.26 -2.88 -13.13
CA ALA A 105 -2.39 -3.20 -12.27
C ALA A 105 -2.20 -2.65 -10.85
N VAL A 106 -3.33 -2.51 -10.15
CA VAL A 106 -3.35 -2.29 -8.69
C VAL A 106 -3.83 -3.56 -8.01
N ALA A 107 -3.20 -3.93 -6.90
CA ALA A 107 -3.56 -5.08 -6.07
C ALA A 107 -3.49 -4.70 -4.58
N SER A 108 -4.64 -4.38 -3.97
CA SER A 108 -4.72 -3.87 -2.60
C SER A 108 -5.67 -4.71 -1.74
N SER A 109 -5.40 -4.77 -0.44
CA SER A 109 -6.28 -5.40 0.55
C SER A 109 -7.59 -4.63 0.79
N SER A 110 -7.67 -3.39 0.32
CA SER A 110 -8.85 -2.53 0.40
C SER A 110 -10.00 -3.04 -0.49
N SER A 111 -11.23 -2.60 -0.22
CA SER A 111 -12.38 -2.93 -1.07
C SER A 111 -12.25 -2.31 -2.46
N LEU A 112 -12.80 -2.97 -3.48
CA LEU A 112 -12.77 -2.47 -4.86
C LEU A 112 -13.30 -1.04 -4.98
N ARG A 113 -14.39 -0.74 -4.26
CA ARG A 113 -14.97 0.61 -4.22
C ARG A 113 -13.97 1.66 -3.72
N GLN A 114 -13.22 1.33 -2.67
CA GLN A 114 -12.22 2.23 -2.09
C GLN A 114 -11.05 2.44 -3.04
N ILE A 115 -10.55 1.36 -3.65
CA ILE A 115 -9.44 1.43 -4.62
C ILE A 115 -9.83 2.32 -5.80
N GLU A 116 -10.98 2.07 -6.41
CA GLU A 116 -11.47 2.85 -7.56
C GLU A 116 -11.68 4.34 -7.20
N ALA A 117 -12.25 4.63 -6.01
CA ALA A 117 -12.43 6.00 -5.55
C ALA A 117 -11.09 6.73 -5.37
N ASN A 118 -10.11 6.10 -4.73
CA ASN A 118 -8.79 6.68 -4.50
C ASN A 118 -8.05 6.93 -5.83
N LEU A 119 -8.04 5.95 -6.74
CA LEU A 119 -7.40 6.08 -8.05
C LEU A 119 -8.03 7.19 -8.91
N ALA A 120 -9.36 7.29 -8.89
CA ALA A 120 -10.10 8.33 -9.60
C ALA A 120 -9.85 9.71 -8.99
N GLY A 121 -9.95 9.85 -7.66
CA GLY A 121 -9.68 11.09 -6.93
C GLY A 121 -8.25 11.61 -7.14
N ALA A 122 -7.28 10.71 -7.24
CA ALA A 122 -5.89 11.04 -7.55
C ALA A 122 -5.63 11.32 -9.04
N GLY A 123 -6.58 11.04 -9.93
CA GLY A 123 -6.44 11.22 -11.38
C GLY A 123 -5.44 10.25 -12.02
N ILE A 124 -5.21 9.08 -11.42
CA ILE A 124 -4.26 8.07 -11.94
C ILE A 124 -4.91 6.77 -12.40
N ARG A 125 -6.24 6.64 -12.26
CA ARG A 125 -6.97 5.41 -12.64
C ARG A 125 -6.69 4.96 -14.08
N ALA A 126 -6.52 5.89 -15.01
CA ALA A 126 -6.31 5.61 -16.43
C ALA A 126 -4.94 4.98 -16.77
N TYR A 127 -4.04 4.85 -15.81
CA TYR A 127 -2.78 4.12 -15.99
C TYR A 127 -2.94 2.60 -15.87
N PHE A 128 -3.98 2.14 -15.16
CA PHE A 128 -4.11 0.75 -14.77
C PHE A 128 -5.13 0.01 -15.63
N GLU A 129 -4.72 -1.12 -16.21
CA GLU A 129 -5.58 -2.02 -16.99
C GLU A 129 -6.47 -2.89 -16.09
N ALA A 130 -5.98 -3.21 -14.90
CA ALA A 130 -6.69 -4.03 -13.93
C ALA A 130 -6.60 -3.46 -12.50
N VAL A 131 -7.63 -3.73 -11.73
CA VAL A 131 -7.70 -3.43 -10.28
C VAL A 131 -8.21 -4.67 -9.58
N VAL A 132 -7.42 -5.17 -8.62
CA VAL A 132 -7.74 -6.38 -7.85
C VAL A 132 -7.85 -6.02 -6.37
N SER A 133 -8.99 -6.36 -5.80
CA SER A 133 -9.26 -6.22 -4.36
C SER A 133 -8.92 -7.50 -3.61
N GLY A 134 -8.38 -7.37 -2.40
CA GLY A 134 -8.18 -8.50 -1.49
C GLY A 134 -9.49 -9.21 -1.10
N THR A 135 -10.65 -8.55 -1.28
CA THR A 135 -11.96 -9.18 -1.06
C THR A 135 -12.40 -10.12 -2.19
N GLU A 136 -11.68 -10.12 -3.32
CA GLU A 136 -11.98 -10.92 -4.50
C GLU A 136 -11.10 -12.18 -4.62
N VAL A 137 -10.20 -12.40 -3.66
CA VAL A 137 -9.32 -13.57 -3.63
C VAL A 137 -9.63 -14.44 -2.41
N GLU A 138 -9.32 -15.72 -2.51
CA GLU A 138 -9.60 -16.68 -1.44
C GLU A 138 -8.73 -16.41 -0.20
N ARG A 139 -7.45 -16.08 -0.43
CA ARG A 139 -6.47 -15.84 0.63
C ARG A 139 -5.81 -14.49 0.42
N GLY A 140 -5.92 -13.62 1.43
CA GLY A 140 -5.22 -12.34 1.44
C GLY A 140 -3.72 -12.47 1.68
N LYS A 141 -2.97 -11.36 1.50
CA LYS A 141 -1.53 -11.27 1.82
C LYS A 141 -1.28 -11.79 3.25
N PRO A 142 -0.31 -12.68 3.49
CA PRO A 142 0.87 -12.97 2.66
C PRO A 142 0.70 -14.07 1.60
N ALA A 143 -0.51 -14.60 1.35
CA ALA A 143 -0.73 -15.51 0.23
C ALA A 143 -0.58 -14.77 -1.12
N PRO A 144 -0.08 -15.46 -2.17
CA PRO A 144 0.25 -14.83 -3.45
C PRO A 144 -0.96 -14.52 -4.35
N ASP A 145 -2.15 -14.96 -3.96
CA ASP A 145 -3.36 -15.05 -4.77
C ASP A 145 -3.70 -13.72 -5.46
N ILE A 146 -3.55 -12.60 -4.75
CA ILE A 146 -3.90 -11.28 -5.28
C ILE A 146 -2.96 -10.84 -6.42
N PHE A 147 -1.66 -11.13 -6.30
CA PHE A 147 -0.68 -10.77 -7.33
C PHE A 147 -0.73 -11.71 -8.53
N LEU A 148 -1.01 -13.00 -8.30
CA LEU A 148 -1.26 -13.96 -9.38
C LEU A 148 -2.48 -13.54 -10.20
N ARG A 149 -3.57 -13.15 -9.53
CA ARG A 149 -4.78 -12.66 -10.20
C ARG A 149 -4.53 -11.35 -10.96
N ALA A 150 -3.75 -10.43 -10.38
CA ALA A 150 -3.42 -9.18 -11.05
C ALA A 150 -2.58 -9.41 -12.31
N ALA A 151 -1.56 -10.29 -12.25
CA ALA A 151 -0.75 -10.67 -13.40
C ALA A 151 -1.60 -11.32 -14.51
N GLU A 152 -2.52 -12.23 -14.15
CA GLU A 152 -3.47 -12.85 -15.06
C GLU A 152 -4.36 -11.80 -15.76
N GLN A 153 -4.93 -10.85 -15.00
CA GLN A 153 -5.83 -9.82 -15.56
C GLN A 153 -5.13 -8.88 -16.54
N ILE A 154 -3.85 -8.60 -16.33
CA ILE A 154 -3.07 -7.82 -17.30
C ILE A 154 -2.38 -8.72 -18.37
N GLY A 155 -2.62 -10.04 -18.36
CA GLY A 155 -2.06 -10.97 -19.36
C GLY A 155 -0.55 -11.05 -19.36
N CYS A 156 0.09 -10.92 -18.21
CA CYS A 156 1.53 -11.03 -18.01
C CYS A 156 1.88 -12.28 -17.21
N ARG A 157 3.08 -12.82 -17.42
CA ARG A 157 3.59 -13.90 -16.57
C ARG A 157 4.09 -13.29 -15.25
N PRO A 158 3.82 -13.92 -14.09
CA PRO A 158 4.26 -13.37 -12.79
C PRO A 158 5.74 -13.05 -12.75
N GLU A 159 6.61 -13.91 -13.29
CA GLU A 159 8.06 -13.71 -13.32
C GLU A 159 8.53 -12.54 -14.19
N GLU A 160 7.64 -11.97 -15.00
CA GLU A 160 7.86 -10.77 -15.80
C GLU A 160 7.16 -9.55 -15.21
N CYS A 161 6.57 -9.65 -14.02
CA CYS A 161 5.90 -8.55 -13.34
C CYS A 161 6.73 -8.03 -12.18
N PHE A 162 6.89 -6.73 -12.12
CA PHE A 162 7.23 -6.07 -10.87
C PHE A 162 6.03 -6.11 -9.92
N VAL A 163 6.32 -6.28 -8.62
CA VAL A 163 5.39 -6.01 -7.53
C VAL A 163 6.02 -4.95 -6.65
N PHE A 164 5.32 -3.83 -6.45
CA PHE A 164 5.74 -2.74 -5.56
C PHE A 164 4.92 -2.80 -4.28
N GLU A 165 5.60 -2.87 -3.14
CA GLU A 165 5.03 -3.09 -1.82
C GLU A 165 5.80 -2.35 -0.73
N ASP A 166 5.11 -1.97 0.35
CA ASP A 166 5.69 -1.36 1.54
C ASP A 166 5.68 -2.30 2.75
N SER A 167 4.81 -3.31 2.73
CA SER A 167 4.56 -4.22 3.85
C SER A 167 5.27 -5.56 3.73
N GLU A 168 5.65 -6.15 4.87
CA GLU A 168 6.27 -7.49 4.89
C GLU A 168 5.35 -8.59 4.36
N ASN A 169 4.02 -8.50 4.65
CA ASN A 169 3.05 -9.47 4.16
C ASN A 169 2.90 -9.38 2.64
N GLY A 170 2.90 -8.17 2.09
CA GLY A 170 2.83 -7.98 0.66
C GLY A 170 4.10 -8.42 -0.07
N VAL A 171 5.28 -8.14 0.50
CA VAL A 171 6.55 -8.65 -0.03
C VAL A 171 6.56 -10.18 -0.09
N ARG A 172 6.10 -10.86 0.99
CA ARG A 172 5.99 -12.32 0.98
C ARG A 172 5.01 -12.82 -0.08
N ALA A 173 3.89 -12.12 -0.27
CA ALA A 173 2.91 -12.44 -1.30
C ALA A 173 3.47 -12.26 -2.72
N GLY A 174 4.16 -11.16 -3.00
CA GLY A 174 4.80 -10.90 -4.30
C GLY A 174 5.88 -11.92 -4.63
N HIS A 175 6.76 -12.23 -3.67
CA HIS A 175 7.75 -13.28 -3.81
C HIS A 175 7.10 -14.67 -4.02
N GLY A 176 6.06 -14.98 -3.23
CA GLY A 176 5.32 -16.24 -3.36
C GLY A 176 4.59 -16.39 -4.70
N ALA A 177 4.24 -15.28 -5.36
CA ALA A 177 3.72 -15.25 -6.72
C ALA A 177 4.82 -15.47 -7.79
N GLY A 178 6.08 -15.43 -7.42
CA GLY A 178 7.22 -15.50 -8.35
C GLY A 178 7.53 -14.17 -9.04
N CYS A 179 7.00 -13.05 -8.55
CA CYS A 179 7.21 -11.73 -9.13
C CYS A 179 8.56 -11.12 -8.75
N ILE A 180 8.99 -10.13 -9.53
CA ILE A 180 10.14 -9.27 -9.20
C ILE A 180 9.67 -8.30 -8.10
N THR A 181 9.88 -8.68 -6.84
CA THR A 181 9.31 -7.97 -5.71
C THR A 181 10.23 -6.83 -5.25
N VAL A 182 9.73 -5.62 -5.32
CA VAL A 182 10.41 -4.39 -4.92
C VAL A 182 9.73 -3.83 -3.68
N MET A 183 10.46 -3.74 -2.58
CA MET A 183 9.98 -3.08 -1.38
C MET A 183 10.34 -1.60 -1.40
N ILE A 184 9.35 -0.75 -1.16
CA ILE A 184 9.51 0.69 -0.95
C ILE A 184 8.99 0.97 0.46
N PRO A 185 9.85 0.92 1.49
CA PRO A 185 9.43 1.10 2.87
C PRO A 185 8.74 2.45 3.09
N ASP A 186 7.61 2.42 3.80
CA ASP A 186 6.92 3.64 4.21
C ASP A 186 7.26 3.97 5.68
N LEU A 187 6.53 3.41 6.63
CA LEU A 187 6.75 3.65 8.06
C LEU A 187 7.65 2.63 8.75
N ILE A 188 7.76 1.45 8.19
CA ILE A 188 8.44 0.31 8.82
C ILE A 188 9.60 -0.13 7.94
N GLU A 189 10.79 -0.04 8.49
CA GLU A 189 11.99 -0.58 7.85
C GLU A 189 11.86 -2.12 7.72
N PRO A 190 12.32 -2.69 6.59
CA PRO A 190 12.24 -4.13 6.37
C PRO A 190 13.07 -4.88 7.41
N SER A 191 12.47 -5.86 8.07
CA SER A 191 13.18 -6.76 8.98
C SER A 191 14.15 -7.65 8.21
N ASP A 192 15.15 -8.19 8.92
CA ASP A 192 16.09 -9.17 8.35
C ASP A 192 15.39 -10.42 7.81
N GLN A 193 14.18 -10.72 8.33
CA GLN A 193 13.40 -11.86 7.90
C GLN A 193 12.71 -11.64 6.54
N VAL A 194 12.42 -10.40 6.15
CA VAL A 194 11.74 -10.11 4.87
C VAL A 194 12.72 -9.76 3.76
N ARG A 195 13.88 -9.21 4.10
CA ARG A 195 14.91 -8.82 3.11
C ARG A 195 15.23 -9.89 2.05
N PRO A 196 15.32 -11.21 2.38
CA PRO A 196 15.59 -12.25 1.39
C PRO A 196 14.48 -12.44 0.33
N TYR A 197 13.26 -11.95 0.59
CA TYR A 197 12.14 -12.03 -0.34
C TYR A 197 12.07 -10.83 -1.30
N CYS A 198 12.87 -9.78 -1.07
CA CYS A 198 12.93 -8.61 -1.93
C CYS A 198 13.95 -8.84 -3.05
N SER A 199 13.52 -8.62 -4.29
CA SER A 199 14.46 -8.48 -5.42
C SER A 199 15.24 -7.17 -5.28
N TRP A 200 14.55 -6.10 -4.87
CA TRP A 200 15.14 -4.80 -4.53
C TRP A 200 14.44 -4.23 -3.29
N ILE A 201 15.20 -3.37 -2.57
CA ILE A 201 14.67 -2.44 -1.58
C ILE A 201 15.09 -1.06 -2.09
N CYS A 202 14.11 -0.20 -2.34
CA CYS A 202 14.30 1.15 -2.88
C CYS A 202 13.67 2.16 -1.92
N ARG A 203 14.23 3.35 -1.83
CA ARG A 203 13.71 4.43 -0.99
C ARG A 203 12.40 5.02 -1.54
N ASP A 204 12.32 5.09 -2.87
CA ASP A 204 11.25 5.75 -3.60
C ASP A 204 11.19 5.27 -5.07
N PHE A 205 10.20 5.74 -5.81
CA PHE A 205 10.06 5.42 -7.23
C PHE A 205 11.11 6.07 -8.14
N PHE A 206 11.80 7.09 -7.69
CA PHE A 206 12.91 7.67 -8.46
C PHE A 206 14.09 6.68 -8.49
N GLU A 207 14.40 6.07 -7.35
CA GLU A 207 15.43 5.01 -7.29
C GLU A 207 15.02 3.77 -8.11
N VAL A 208 13.73 3.36 -8.05
CA VAL A 208 13.22 2.28 -8.91
C VAL A 208 13.50 2.58 -10.38
N ARG A 209 13.14 3.78 -10.84
CA ARG A 209 13.34 4.21 -12.24
C ARG A 209 14.81 4.18 -12.64
N GLU A 210 15.71 4.64 -11.78
CA GLU A 210 17.16 4.59 -12.04
C GLU A 210 17.65 3.16 -12.21
N ARG A 211 17.23 2.25 -11.31
CA ARG A 211 17.63 0.83 -11.37
C ARG A 211 17.09 0.12 -12.61
N VAL A 212 15.84 0.41 -12.97
CA VAL A 212 15.23 -0.15 -14.19
C VAL A 212 16.01 0.31 -15.42
N ASN A 213 16.30 1.60 -15.55
CA ASN A 213 17.08 2.14 -16.67
C ASN A 213 18.48 1.52 -16.78
N THR A 214 19.15 1.32 -15.64
CA THR A 214 20.51 0.75 -15.62
C THR A 214 20.51 -0.73 -16.02
N ASN A 215 19.50 -1.50 -15.65
CA ASN A 215 19.37 -2.92 -15.97
C ASN A 215 18.87 -3.20 -17.40
N VAL A 216 18.34 -2.22 -18.11
CA VAL A 216 17.98 -2.33 -19.54
C VAL A 216 19.21 -2.16 -20.43
N LEU A 217 20.27 -1.51 -19.92
CA LEU A 217 21.49 -1.23 -20.66
C LEU A 217 22.59 -2.30 -20.47
N SER A 218 22.35 -3.29 -19.64
CA SER A 218 23.24 -4.43 -19.38
C SER A 218 22.66 -5.73 -19.97
#